data_d9750cd9761b52f6bd345c52e834186c
#
_entry.id   d9750cd9761b52f6bd345c52e834186c
#
_cell.length_a   1.000
_cell.length_b   1.000
_cell.length_c   1.000
_cell.angle_alpha   90.00
_cell.angle_beta   90.00
_cell.angle_gamma   90.00
#
_symmetry.space_group_name_H-M   'P 1'
#
loop_
_entity.id
_entity.type
_entity.pdbx_description
1 polymer ?
#
loop_
_entity_poly.entity_id
_entity_poly.type
_entity_poly.pdbx_seq_one_letter_code
_entity_poly.pdbx_strand_id
1 'polypeptide(L)'
;MNVQKPEGKDTTLTTTDGIAARLGGSPGLIVQEVGWDEDCDSTLSEAIEDAIGSELLDEDSYEICDIVLLWWRSDDGDLVDGLVDAVRPLADTGRVWLLTPGNGRSNALAPGDIAESAQLAGMVQTKAERFGDWQGSCLVRRGNKQ
;
A
#
# COMPACT_ATOMS: atom_id res chain seq x y z
N MET A 1 19.05 13.55 -27.62
CA MET A 1 19.04 13.32 -27.09
C MET A 1 19.10 13.11 -26.49
N ASN A 2 18.81 13.05 -26.26
CA ASN A 2 18.57 12.76 -25.51
C ASN A 2 18.52 12.55 -24.77
N VAL A 3 18.20 12.69 -24.73
CA VAL A 3 17.94 12.40 -23.91
C VAL A 3 18.03 12.10 -23.17
N GLN A 4 17.72 12.10 -23.07
CA GLN A 4 17.59 11.75 -22.30
C GLN A 4 17.42 11.40 -21.56
N LYS A 5 17.03 11.43 -21.61
CA LYS A 5 16.67 10.98 -20.82
C LYS A 5 17.00 10.48 -20.19
N PRO A 6 17.04 10.21 -20.00
CA PRO A 6 17.11 9.63 -19.19
C PRO A 6 17.81 9.27 -18.67
N GLU A 7 17.92 9.36 -18.72
CA GLU A 7 18.39 8.90 -18.18
C GLU A 7 18.60 8.64 -17.28
N GLY A 8 18.76 8.92 -17.16
CA GLY A 8 18.86 8.70 -16.02
C GLY A 8 17.95 8.10 -15.27
N LYS A 9 17.24 7.83 -15.30
CA LYS A 9 16.48 7.41 -14.58
C LYS A 9 16.67 6.22 -14.13
N ASP A 10 17.17 5.59 -14.39
CA ASP A 10 17.29 4.39 -14.03
C ASP A 10 17.79 4.16 -12.77
N THR A 11 18.50 4.81 -12.29
CA THR A 11 19.01 4.58 -11.16
C THR A 11 18.18 4.68 -10.17
N THR A 12 17.15 5.02 -10.34
CA THR A 12 16.45 5.34 -9.35
C THR A 12 15.37 4.53 -9.27
N LEU A 13 15.51 3.36 -8.87
CA LEU A 13 14.47 2.56 -8.50
C LEU A 13 13.74 3.06 -7.38
N THR A 14 14.28 4.03 -6.70
CA THR A 14 13.57 4.69 -5.64
C THR A 14 12.80 5.84 -6.19
N THR A 15 12.73 5.99 -7.49
CA THR A 15 11.92 7.06 -8.03
C THR A 15 10.47 6.74 -7.93
N THR A 16 9.66 7.74 -8.14
CA THR A 16 8.22 7.60 -8.11
C THR A 16 7.74 6.52 -9.06
N ASP A 17 8.36 6.42 -10.23
CA ASP A 17 7.93 5.42 -11.21
C ASP A 17 8.13 4.00 -10.69
N GLY A 18 9.26 3.73 -10.05
CA GLY A 18 9.52 2.41 -9.53
C GLY A 18 8.61 2.04 -8.38
N ILE A 19 8.32 3.00 -7.50
CA ILE A 19 7.45 2.77 -6.36
C ILE A 19 6.03 2.48 -6.85
N ALA A 20 5.52 3.29 -7.76
CA ALA A 20 4.17 3.12 -8.26
C ALA A 20 4.00 1.78 -8.96
N ALA A 21 4.99 1.36 -9.73
CA ALA A 21 4.93 0.08 -10.44
C ALA A 21 4.83 -1.08 -9.43
N ARG A 22 5.58 -1.00 -8.34
CA ARG A 22 5.55 -2.05 -7.32
C ARG A 22 4.21 -2.09 -6.60
N LEU A 23 3.58 -0.93 -6.42
CA LEU A 23 2.25 -0.87 -5.80
C LEU A 23 1.15 -1.24 -6.78
N GLY A 24 1.45 -1.30 -8.06
CA GLY A 24 0.45 -1.61 -9.08
C GLY A 24 -0.39 -0.43 -9.51
N GLY A 25 0.13 0.79 -9.34
CA GLY A 25 -0.58 1.99 -9.74
C GLY A 25 -0.62 2.13 -11.25
N SER A 26 -1.77 2.47 -11.79
CA SER A 26 -1.90 2.77 -13.20
C SER A 26 -3.00 3.80 -13.40
N PRO A 27 -3.02 4.47 -14.55
CA PRO A 27 -3.99 5.55 -14.77
C PRO A 27 -5.42 5.08 -14.63
N GLY A 28 -6.22 5.88 -13.98
CA GLY A 28 -7.64 5.61 -13.82
C GLY A 28 -8.02 4.79 -12.60
N LEU A 29 -7.07 4.24 -11.88
CA LEU A 29 -7.39 3.50 -10.66
C LEU A 29 -7.80 4.46 -9.55
N ILE A 30 -8.64 4.00 -8.66
CA ILE A 30 -9.08 4.76 -7.49
C ILE A 30 -8.38 4.17 -6.27
N VAL A 31 -7.67 5.03 -5.53
CA VAL A 31 -6.86 4.60 -4.40
C VAL A 31 -7.26 5.40 -3.16
N GLN A 32 -7.47 4.70 -2.07
CA GLN A 32 -7.76 5.34 -0.78
C GLN A 32 -6.57 5.16 0.17
N GLU A 33 -6.29 6.18 0.96
CA GLU A 33 -5.23 6.13 1.95
C GLU A 33 -5.84 6.20 3.34
N VAL A 34 -5.45 5.26 4.21
CA VAL A 34 -5.98 5.16 5.57
C VAL A 34 -4.82 5.10 6.54
N GLY A 35 -4.93 5.81 7.64
CA GLY A 35 -3.94 5.76 8.71
C GLY A 35 -2.70 6.61 8.52
N TRP A 36 -2.74 7.54 7.56
CA TRP A 36 -1.59 8.41 7.32
C TRP A 36 -1.32 9.29 8.53
N ASP A 37 -0.06 9.44 8.89
CA ASP A 37 0.35 10.32 9.97
C ASP A 37 1.72 10.89 9.61
N GLU A 38 2.26 11.70 10.47
CA GLU A 38 3.51 12.40 10.19
C GLU A 38 4.70 11.48 10.00
N ASP A 39 4.65 10.27 10.53
CA ASP A 39 5.73 9.30 10.36
C ASP A 39 5.66 8.55 9.03
N CYS A 40 4.60 8.76 8.26
CA CYS A 40 4.44 8.10 6.97
C CYS A 40 5.34 8.73 5.90
N ASP A 41 5.59 7.96 4.86
CA ASP A 41 6.46 8.42 3.77
C ASP A 41 5.61 8.97 2.64
N SER A 42 5.57 10.30 2.53
CA SER A 42 4.77 10.94 1.49
C SER A 42 5.25 10.62 0.09
N THR A 43 6.47 10.14 -0.07
CA THR A 43 6.95 9.72 -1.38
C THR A 43 6.09 8.61 -1.95
N LEU A 44 5.62 7.69 -1.09
CA LEU A 44 4.74 6.62 -1.54
C LEU A 44 3.40 7.18 -2.03
N SER A 45 2.81 8.07 -1.25
CA SER A 45 1.52 8.66 -1.60
C SER A 45 1.63 9.46 -2.90
N GLU A 46 2.67 10.25 -3.03
CA GLU A 46 2.85 11.08 -4.22
C GLU A 46 3.10 10.23 -5.45
N ALA A 47 3.87 9.15 -5.31
CA ALA A 47 4.15 8.28 -6.43
C ALA A 47 2.88 7.64 -6.98
N ILE A 48 2.00 7.20 -6.11
CA ILE A 48 0.79 6.55 -6.58
C ILE A 48 -0.19 7.58 -7.15
N GLU A 49 -0.26 8.78 -6.57
CA GLU A 49 -1.09 9.85 -7.15
C GLU A 49 -0.67 10.17 -8.57
N ASP A 50 0.64 10.27 -8.79
CA ASP A 50 1.15 10.54 -10.13
C ASP A 50 0.78 9.42 -11.10
N ALA A 51 0.88 8.18 -10.66
CA ALA A 51 0.63 7.02 -11.52
C ALA A 51 -0.85 6.89 -11.89
N ILE A 52 -1.75 7.17 -10.95
CA ILE A 52 -3.18 7.02 -11.22
C ILE A 52 -3.79 8.27 -11.86
N GLY A 53 -3.11 9.40 -11.75
CA GLY A 53 -3.57 10.64 -12.37
C GLY A 53 -4.61 11.39 -11.57
N SER A 54 -4.76 11.08 -10.29
CA SER A 54 -5.74 11.76 -9.44
C SER A 54 -5.28 11.71 -8.00
N GLU A 55 -5.95 12.48 -7.15
CA GLU A 55 -5.65 12.47 -5.73
C GLU A 55 -6.13 11.21 -5.06
N LEU A 56 -5.48 10.84 -3.97
CA LEU A 56 -5.95 9.72 -3.15
C LEU A 56 -7.22 10.14 -2.41
N LEU A 57 -8.12 9.18 -2.24
CA LEU A 57 -9.28 9.42 -1.38
C LEU A 57 -8.82 9.35 0.07
N ASP A 58 -9.42 10.17 0.93
CA ASP A 58 -9.07 10.13 2.35
C ASP A 58 -9.84 9.01 3.04
N GLU A 59 -9.52 8.77 4.30
CA GLU A 59 -10.07 7.61 5.00
C GLU A 59 -11.56 7.73 5.31
N ASP A 60 -12.14 8.90 5.12
CA ASP A 60 -13.57 9.09 5.34
C ASP A 60 -14.39 8.86 4.07
N SER A 61 -13.75 8.56 2.96
CA SER A 61 -14.47 8.35 1.71
C SER A 61 -15.18 7.00 1.69
N TYR A 62 -16.34 6.98 1.08
CA TYR A 62 -17.10 5.74 0.92
C TYR A 62 -17.10 5.24 -0.52
N GLU A 63 -16.26 5.79 -1.38
CA GLU A 63 -16.22 5.34 -2.77
C GLU A 63 -15.57 3.97 -2.87
N ILE A 64 -16.02 3.18 -3.84
CA ILE A 64 -15.37 1.90 -4.14
C ILE A 64 -13.98 2.20 -4.70
N CYS A 65 -12.97 1.51 -4.21
CA CYS A 65 -11.62 1.75 -4.66
C CYS A 65 -10.92 0.46 -5.08
N ASP A 66 -9.87 0.64 -5.87
CA ASP A 66 -9.10 -0.48 -6.42
C ASP A 66 -7.93 -0.84 -5.52
N ILE A 67 -7.40 0.12 -4.80
CA ILE A 67 -6.26 -0.09 -3.89
C ILE A 67 -6.53 0.71 -2.63
N VAL A 68 -6.26 0.10 -1.48
CA VAL A 68 -6.24 0.81 -0.21
C VAL A 68 -4.80 0.79 0.29
N LEU A 69 -4.24 1.96 0.58
CA LEU A 69 -2.96 2.06 1.26
C LEU A 69 -3.27 2.18 2.74
N LEU A 70 -2.98 1.15 3.50
CA LEU A 70 -3.27 1.13 4.93
C LEU A 70 -1.96 1.20 5.70
N TRP A 71 -1.73 2.34 6.36
CA TRP A 71 -0.56 2.53 7.21
C TRP A 71 -0.91 2.02 8.61
N TRP A 72 -0.12 1.08 9.13
CA TRP A 72 -0.45 0.45 10.42
C TRP A 72 0.80 0.21 11.24
N ARG A 73 0.72 0.55 12.54
CA ARG A 73 1.80 0.34 13.49
C ARG A 73 1.30 -0.63 14.55
N SER A 74 2.22 -1.26 15.28
CA SER A 74 1.82 -2.26 16.26
C SER A 74 0.94 -1.67 17.37
N ASP A 75 1.03 -0.36 17.61
CA ASP A 75 0.23 0.29 18.64
C ASP A 75 -1.03 0.98 18.09
N ASP A 76 -1.40 0.71 16.86
CA ASP A 76 -2.63 1.28 16.27
C ASP A 76 -3.88 0.48 16.59
N GLY A 77 -3.76 -0.63 17.29
CA GLY A 77 -4.89 -1.45 17.64
C GLY A 77 -4.85 -2.82 17.00
N ASP A 78 -6.01 -3.44 16.86
CA ASP A 78 -6.12 -4.79 16.30
C ASP A 78 -6.06 -4.73 14.77
N LEU A 79 -5.02 -5.33 14.20
CA LEU A 79 -4.85 -5.31 12.75
C LEU A 79 -5.99 -6.00 12.01
N VAL A 80 -6.59 -7.04 12.60
CA VAL A 80 -7.73 -7.71 11.96
C VAL A 80 -8.87 -6.71 11.73
N ASP A 81 -9.17 -5.91 12.74
CA ASP A 81 -10.22 -4.90 12.62
C ASP A 81 -9.87 -3.87 11.55
N GLY A 82 -8.61 -3.45 11.50
CA GLY A 82 -8.15 -2.50 10.49
C GLY A 82 -8.29 -3.06 9.09
N LEU A 83 -7.97 -4.33 8.90
CA LEU A 83 -8.08 -4.97 7.59
C LEU A 83 -9.54 -5.16 7.18
N VAL A 84 -10.39 -5.54 8.11
CA VAL A 84 -11.82 -5.70 7.83
C VAL A 84 -12.41 -4.37 7.36
N ASP A 85 -12.04 -3.29 8.02
CA ASP A 85 -12.51 -1.96 7.61
C ASP A 85 -11.94 -1.56 6.24
N ALA A 86 -10.69 -1.89 5.97
CA ALA A 86 -10.05 -1.51 4.72
C ALA A 86 -10.67 -2.25 3.51
N VAL A 87 -11.17 -3.45 3.73
CA VAL A 87 -11.77 -4.25 2.66
C VAL A 87 -13.14 -3.73 2.25
N ARG A 88 -13.84 -3.03 3.14
CA ARG A 88 -15.21 -2.60 2.85
C ARG A 88 -15.35 -1.80 1.56
N PRO A 89 -14.53 -0.79 1.30
CA PRO A 89 -14.65 -0.05 0.05
C PRO A 89 -13.93 -0.69 -1.12
N LEU A 90 -13.29 -1.83 -0.91
CA LEU A 90 -12.41 -2.42 -1.91
C LEU A 90 -13.21 -3.16 -2.98
N ALA A 91 -12.93 -2.88 -4.25
CA ALA A 91 -13.51 -3.61 -5.37
C ALA A 91 -13.12 -5.09 -5.28
N ASP A 92 -13.90 -5.96 -5.91
CA ASP A 92 -13.67 -7.40 -5.82
C ASP A 92 -12.27 -7.80 -6.26
N THR A 93 -11.72 -7.13 -7.25
CA THR A 93 -10.37 -7.44 -7.75
C THR A 93 -9.33 -6.51 -7.17
N GLY A 94 -9.70 -5.72 -6.16
CA GLY A 94 -8.78 -4.77 -5.56
C GLY A 94 -7.80 -5.41 -4.60
N ARG A 95 -6.92 -4.58 -4.07
CA ARG A 95 -5.91 -5.05 -3.12
C ARG A 95 -5.65 -4.00 -2.05
N VAL A 96 -5.21 -4.48 -0.91
CA VAL A 96 -4.76 -3.62 0.18
C VAL A 96 -3.26 -3.71 0.24
N TRP A 97 -2.60 -2.55 0.22
CA TRP A 97 -1.18 -2.51 0.54
C TRP A 97 -1.07 -2.10 2.00
N LEU A 98 -0.72 -3.06 2.83
CA LEU A 98 -0.51 -2.83 4.25
C LEU A 98 0.93 -2.33 4.43
N LEU A 99 1.07 -1.12 4.95
CA LEU A 99 2.37 -0.49 5.13
C LEU A 99 2.67 -0.43 6.62
N THR A 100 3.69 -1.14 7.05
CA THR A 100 4.06 -1.23 8.45
C THR A 100 5.49 -0.78 8.63
N PRO A 101 5.87 -0.31 9.84
CA PRO A 101 7.26 0.10 10.07
C PRO A 101 8.20 -1.07 9.85
N GLY A 102 9.37 -0.78 9.29
CA GLY A 102 10.35 -1.81 8.96
C GLY A 102 10.92 -2.50 10.19
N ASN A 103 11.57 -3.62 9.95
CA ASN A 103 12.20 -4.40 11.02
C ASN A 103 13.15 -3.54 11.81
N GLY A 104 13.20 -3.76 13.10
CA GLY A 104 14.07 -3.00 13.99
C GLY A 104 13.41 -1.79 14.60
N ARG A 105 12.27 -1.37 14.09
CA ARG A 105 11.53 -0.27 14.70
C ARG A 105 10.69 -0.81 15.85
N SER A 106 10.53 -0.01 16.89
CA SER A 106 9.81 -0.49 18.08
C SER A 106 8.34 -0.77 17.81
N ASN A 107 7.76 -0.12 16.80
CA ASN A 107 6.36 -0.31 16.47
C ASN A 107 6.16 -1.17 15.21
N ALA A 108 7.17 -1.94 14.83
CA ALA A 108 7.05 -2.86 13.70
C ALA A 108 6.18 -4.07 14.09
N LEU A 109 5.55 -4.68 13.09
CA LEU A 109 4.79 -5.89 13.31
C LEU A 109 5.61 -7.09 12.86
N ALA A 110 5.43 -8.22 13.51
CA ALA A 110 6.09 -9.46 13.09
C ALA A 110 5.44 -9.97 11.81
N PRO A 111 6.23 -10.53 10.87
CA PRO A 111 5.66 -11.04 9.62
C PRO A 111 4.57 -12.09 9.83
N GLY A 112 4.73 -12.94 10.84
CA GLY A 112 3.72 -13.96 11.13
C GLY A 112 2.40 -13.37 11.58
N ASP A 113 2.46 -12.25 12.32
CA ASP A 113 1.26 -11.56 12.77
C ASP A 113 0.51 -10.95 11.59
N ILE A 114 1.25 -10.45 10.60
CA ILE A 114 0.63 -9.89 9.41
C ILE A 114 -0.12 -10.97 8.63
N ALA A 115 0.54 -12.11 8.40
CA ALA A 115 -0.08 -13.20 7.66
C ALA A 115 -1.30 -13.76 8.38
N GLU A 116 -1.21 -13.92 9.69
CA GLU A 116 -2.32 -14.45 10.47
C GLU A 116 -3.50 -13.48 10.48
N SER A 117 -3.23 -12.20 10.67
CA SER A 117 -4.29 -11.19 10.67
C SER A 117 -4.97 -11.11 9.31
N ALA A 118 -4.20 -11.23 8.24
CA ALA A 118 -4.76 -11.23 6.89
C ALA A 118 -5.74 -12.40 6.72
N GLN A 119 -5.35 -13.60 7.15
CA GLN A 119 -6.23 -14.76 7.06
C GLN A 119 -7.51 -14.56 7.85
N LEU A 120 -7.40 -14.02 9.05
CA LEU A 120 -8.59 -13.79 9.88
C LEU A 120 -9.51 -12.74 9.26
N ALA A 121 -8.97 -11.83 8.48
CA ALA A 121 -9.77 -10.83 7.78
C ALA A 121 -10.27 -11.32 6.41
N GLY A 122 -10.01 -12.56 6.06
CA GLY A 122 -10.46 -13.13 4.79
C GLY A 122 -9.56 -12.79 3.61
N MET A 123 -8.30 -12.47 3.88
CA MET A 123 -7.36 -12.05 2.84
C MET A 123 -6.14 -12.96 2.79
N VAL A 124 -5.39 -12.86 1.71
CA VAL A 124 -4.17 -13.61 1.50
C VAL A 124 -3.06 -12.66 1.10
N GLN A 125 -1.88 -12.84 1.66
CA GLN A 125 -0.74 -12.04 1.27
C GLN A 125 -0.13 -12.62 -0.01
N THR A 126 0.01 -11.81 -1.06
CA THR A 126 0.53 -12.27 -2.34
C THR A 126 1.98 -11.86 -2.55
N LYS A 127 2.42 -10.77 -1.95
CA LYS A 127 3.81 -10.37 -2.06
C LYS A 127 4.16 -9.37 -0.97
N ALA A 128 5.45 -9.20 -0.75
CA ALA A 128 5.98 -8.23 0.20
C ALA A 128 7.04 -7.42 -0.50
N GLU A 129 7.08 -6.12 -0.19
CA GLU A 129 8.04 -5.20 -0.78
C GLU A 129 8.56 -4.27 0.30
N ARG A 130 9.77 -3.76 0.12
CA ARG A 130 10.32 -2.78 1.02
C ARG A 130 10.25 -1.40 0.37
N PHE A 131 9.70 -0.43 1.09
CA PHE A 131 9.59 0.95 0.60
C PHE A 131 10.28 1.85 1.61
N GLY A 132 11.60 2.01 1.48
CA GLY A 132 12.35 2.82 2.44
C GLY A 132 12.29 2.22 3.82
N ASP A 133 11.79 2.98 4.78
CA ASP A 133 11.67 2.52 6.17
C ASP A 133 10.38 1.75 6.43
N TRP A 134 9.56 1.54 5.42
CA TRP A 134 8.29 0.86 5.56
C TRP A 134 8.28 -0.48 4.84
N GLN A 135 7.59 -1.43 5.42
CA GLN A 135 7.42 -2.76 4.84
C GLN A 135 6.03 -2.82 4.23
N GLY A 136 5.93 -3.16 2.95
CA GLY A 136 4.64 -3.29 2.29
C GLY A 136 4.25 -4.74 2.13
N SER A 137 2.99 -5.05 2.43
CA SER A 137 2.43 -6.38 2.24
C SER A 137 1.19 -6.24 1.37
N CYS A 138 1.19 -6.90 0.23
CA CYS A 138 0.05 -6.84 -0.70
C CYS A 138 -0.93 -7.93 -0.33
N LEU A 139 -2.16 -7.55 -0.04
CA LEU A 139 -3.20 -8.46 0.41
C LEU A 139 -4.38 -8.41 -0.56
N VAL A 140 -4.90 -9.59 -0.92
CA VAL A 140 -6.08 -9.68 -1.77
C VAL A 140 -7.10 -10.56 -1.09
N ARG A 141 -8.35 -10.47 -1.50
CA ARG A 141 -9.39 -11.32 -0.93
C ARG A 141 -9.08 -12.77 -1.26
N ARG A 142 -9.37 -13.64 -0.30
CA ARG A 142 -9.17 -15.07 -0.50
C ARG A 142 -10.02 -15.52 -1.70
N GLY A 143 -9.40 -16.31 -2.58
CA GLY A 143 -10.09 -16.78 -3.77
C GLY A 143 -9.85 -15.93 -5.01
N ASN A 144 -9.34 -14.70 -4.84
CA ASN A 144 -9.00 -13.88 -5.99
C ASN A 144 -7.57 -14.13 -6.42
N LYS A 145 -7.33 -14.04 -7.71
CA LYS A 145 -5.98 -14.19 -8.24
C LYS A 145 -5.51 -12.88 -8.76
N GLN A 146 -4.39 -12.47 -8.30
CA GLN A 146 -3.82 -11.20 -8.73
C GLN A 146 -2.43 -11.36 -9.27
#